data_e89885926095ea64a2c4203c0beaa087
#
_entry.id   e89885926095ea64a2c4203c0beaa087
#
_cell.length_a   1.000
_cell.length_b   1.000
_cell.length_c   1.000
_cell.angle_alpha   90.00
_cell.angle_beta   90.00
_cell.angle_gamma   90.00
#
_symmetry.space_group_name_H-M   'P 1'
#
loop_
_entity.id
_entity.type
_entity.pdbx_description
1 polymer ?
#
loop_
_entity_poly.entity_id
_entity_poly.type
_entity_poly.pdbx_seq_one_letter_code
_entity_poly.pdbx_strand_id
1 'polypeptide(L)'
;MQADGARVTVVIPAFNEARRFTQHLGLFEAAVREGSLCPLTTEVIVVDDGSTDETATKAEEVLSPTFPLLRVLRLHNNSGKGAAIRVGTAAATAPVVLFMDADMSIEPSQIPCLVKAIGPADVAIGSRSLAESVVVTNGVQRKVMGRSFNMLVGALTDMPFGDTQCGFKAFRTPLARILFHLLTVERFAFDVELLCLARRLRMEIGEIAVRWHEVGHSRVRTLTDSLSMTRDVLNVSRRREWSSIPALAVEPDIHERRRSSSRVVGEISRALGPTFPILVGPDRKPLVLLPLCNPIEVHEMAGRLRTLPTRLKVTERSVTYAQLVDAAPFRWIDGERGGLVIASDSNVEVMTYPPVGGWESVRADGRQQEIQLSA
;
A
#
# COMPACT_ATOMS: atom_id res chain seq x y z
N MET A 1 -4.54 -25.87 15.54
CA MET A 1 -4.63 -25.07 14.30
C MET A 1 -3.64 -23.94 14.45
N GLN A 2 -2.48 -24.01 13.80
CA GLN A 2 -1.60 -22.85 13.70
C GLN A 2 -2.35 -21.82 12.87
N ALA A 3 -2.56 -20.62 13.43
CA ALA A 3 -3.14 -19.51 12.71
C ALA A 3 -2.19 -19.16 11.54
N ASP A 4 -2.57 -19.52 10.32
CA ASP A 4 -1.98 -18.89 9.14
C ASP A 4 -2.17 -17.38 9.33
N GLY A 5 -1.09 -16.60 9.28
CA GLY A 5 -1.13 -15.15 9.49
C GLY A 5 -2.12 -14.45 8.54
N ALA A 6 -2.30 -13.15 8.70
CA ALA A 6 -3.20 -12.37 7.85
C ALA A 6 -2.89 -12.59 6.36
N ARG A 7 -3.93 -12.77 5.54
CA ARG A 7 -3.83 -12.93 4.07
C ARG A 7 -4.06 -11.63 3.33
N VAL A 8 -4.82 -10.73 3.95
CA VAL A 8 -5.10 -9.39 3.43
C VAL A 8 -5.07 -8.36 4.54
N THR A 9 -4.46 -7.21 4.26
CA THR A 9 -4.56 -6.02 5.11
C THR A 9 -5.49 -5.02 4.44
N VAL A 10 -6.51 -4.58 5.17
CA VAL A 10 -7.45 -3.53 4.75
C VAL A 10 -7.08 -2.24 5.45
N VAL A 11 -6.66 -1.24 4.69
CA VAL A 11 -6.33 0.10 5.20
C VAL A 11 -7.51 1.04 4.98
N ILE A 12 -7.99 1.67 6.05
CA ILE A 12 -9.12 2.60 6.04
C ILE A 12 -8.62 3.97 6.51
N PRO A 13 -8.34 4.93 5.61
CA PRO A 13 -8.02 6.29 6.00
C PRO A 13 -9.28 7.01 6.49
N ALA A 14 -9.20 7.66 7.65
CA ALA A 14 -10.33 8.32 8.28
C ALA A 14 -9.95 9.70 8.82
N PHE A 15 -10.85 10.70 8.66
CA PHE A 15 -10.69 12.03 9.24
C PHE A 15 -12.04 12.59 9.66
N ASN A 16 -12.27 12.80 10.96
CA ASN A 16 -13.51 13.28 11.53
C ASN A 16 -14.75 12.47 11.09
N GLU A 17 -14.69 11.14 11.16
CA GLU A 17 -15.74 10.19 10.73
C GLU A 17 -16.54 9.58 11.90
N ALA A 18 -16.32 10.02 13.14
CA ALA A 18 -16.93 9.41 14.34
C ALA A 18 -18.46 9.19 14.23
N ARG A 19 -19.18 10.16 13.66
CA ARG A 19 -20.64 10.08 13.50
C ARG A 19 -21.10 9.01 12.50
N ARG A 20 -20.25 8.66 11.52
CA ARG A 20 -20.58 7.73 10.44
C ARG A 20 -20.07 6.33 10.72
N PHE A 21 -19.02 6.20 11.52
CA PHE A 21 -18.35 4.93 11.75
C PHE A 21 -19.26 3.86 12.31
N THR A 22 -20.10 4.19 13.28
CA THR A 22 -21.06 3.20 13.84
C THR A 22 -21.93 2.58 12.74
N GLN A 23 -22.38 3.39 11.78
CA GLN A 23 -23.22 2.91 10.69
C GLN A 23 -22.41 2.21 9.58
N HIS A 24 -21.31 2.80 9.14
CA HIS A 24 -20.57 2.32 7.98
C HIS A 24 -19.66 1.12 8.31
N LEU A 25 -18.95 1.15 9.44
CA LEU A 25 -18.08 0.05 9.82
C LEU A 25 -18.84 -1.22 10.20
N GLY A 26 -20.11 -1.12 10.57
CA GLY A 26 -20.99 -2.28 10.78
C GLY A 26 -21.16 -3.16 9.53
N LEU A 27 -20.88 -2.63 8.33
CA LEU A 27 -20.86 -3.42 7.10
C LEU A 27 -19.74 -4.47 7.09
N PHE A 28 -18.65 -4.26 7.84
CA PHE A 28 -17.61 -5.28 8.02
C PHE A 28 -18.13 -6.48 8.80
N GLU A 29 -18.90 -6.24 9.88
CA GLU A 29 -19.54 -7.32 10.64
C GLU A 29 -20.53 -8.08 9.76
N ALA A 30 -21.31 -7.38 8.93
CA ALA A 30 -22.22 -8.00 7.98
C ALA A 30 -21.46 -8.89 6.98
N ALA A 31 -20.35 -8.42 6.41
CA ALA A 31 -19.53 -9.19 5.48
C ALA A 31 -18.92 -10.46 6.13
N VAL A 32 -18.56 -10.40 7.41
CA VAL A 32 -18.10 -11.57 8.17
C VAL A 32 -19.26 -12.56 8.41
N ARG A 33 -20.41 -12.07 8.82
CA ARG A 33 -21.61 -12.90 9.06
C ARG A 33 -22.09 -13.60 7.79
N GLU A 34 -21.96 -12.95 6.65
CA GLU A 34 -22.27 -13.48 5.31
C GLU A 34 -21.21 -14.42 4.75
N GLY A 35 -20.08 -14.58 5.45
CA GLY A 35 -18.96 -15.42 5.02
C GLY A 35 -18.09 -14.83 3.91
N SER A 36 -18.29 -13.55 3.56
CA SER A 36 -17.45 -12.85 2.57
C SER A 36 -16.07 -12.49 3.11
N LEU A 37 -15.94 -12.27 4.43
CA LEU A 37 -14.67 -11.98 5.09
C LEU A 37 -14.39 -12.97 6.22
N CYS A 38 -13.13 -13.36 6.37
CA CYS A 38 -12.68 -14.16 7.52
C CYS A 38 -11.88 -13.24 8.48
N PRO A 39 -12.37 -12.99 9.71
CA PRO A 39 -11.70 -12.08 10.64
C PRO A 39 -10.32 -12.57 11.09
N LEU A 40 -10.08 -13.89 11.08
CA LEU A 40 -8.78 -14.48 11.47
C LEU A 40 -7.68 -14.30 10.41
N THR A 41 -8.06 -14.03 9.15
CA THR A 41 -7.11 -13.84 8.04
C THR A 41 -7.19 -12.43 7.45
N THR A 42 -7.97 -11.54 8.06
CA THR A 42 -8.12 -10.13 7.64
C THR A 42 -7.55 -9.22 8.73
N GLU A 43 -6.43 -8.58 8.43
CA GLU A 43 -5.91 -7.46 9.22
C GLU A 43 -6.66 -6.19 8.82
N VAL A 44 -7.17 -5.43 9.78
CA VAL A 44 -7.80 -4.13 9.52
C VAL A 44 -6.94 -3.05 10.17
N ILE A 45 -6.52 -2.06 9.39
CA ILE A 45 -5.77 -0.91 9.87
C ILE A 45 -6.57 0.36 9.58
N VAL A 46 -7.13 0.95 10.60
CA VAL A 46 -7.74 2.27 10.49
C VAL A 46 -6.67 3.31 10.77
N VAL A 47 -6.50 4.26 9.86
CA VAL A 47 -5.56 5.37 10.03
C VAL A 47 -6.34 6.66 10.22
N ASP A 48 -6.37 7.14 11.45
CA ASP A 48 -6.97 8.42 11.83
C ASP A 48 -6.01 9.56 11.46
N ASP A 49 -6.35 10.31 10.42
CA ASP A 49 -5.55 11.41 9.87
C ASP A 49 -5.66 12.69 10.71
N GLY A 50 -5.39 12.57 12.01
CA GLY A 50 -5.40 13.70 12.95
C GLY A 50 -6.79 14.27 13.22
N SER A 51 -7.80 13.42 13.43
CA SER A 51 -9.17 13.84 13.75
C SER A 51 -9.24 14.64 15.05
N THR A 52 -10.18 15.57 15.07
CA THR A 52 -10.53 16.36 16.27
C THR A 52 -11.75 15.82 17.02
N ASP A 53 -12.38 14.79 16.47
CA ASP A 53 -13.50 14.06 17.07
C ASP A 53 -13.06 12.66 17.57
N GLU A 54 -14.01 11.83 17.97
CA GLU A 54 -13.78 10.49 18.52
C GLU A 54 -13.58 9.41 17.43
N THR A 55 -13.07 9.77 16.24
CA THR A 55 -12.92 8.84 15.10
C THR A 55 -12.16 7.56 15.47
N ALA A 56 -10.98 7.69 16.07
CA ALA A 56 -10.15 6.53 16.46
C ALA A 56 -10.88 5.62 17.47
N THR A 57 -11.45 6.20 18.52
CA THR A 57 -12.19 5.48 19.55
C THR A 57 -13.39 4.72 18.97
N LYS A 58 -14.13 5.37 18.05
CA LYS A 58 -15.27 4.73 17.39
C LYS A 58 -14.85 3.60 16.46
N ALA A 59 -13.72 3.72 15.79
CA ALA A 59 -13.16 2.63 15.00
C ALA A 59 -12.85 1.40 15.86
N GLU A 60 -12.21 1.60 17.00
CA GLU A 60 -11.92 0.51 17.95
C GLU A 60 -13.20 -0.12 18.50
N GLU A 61 -14.15 0.68 18.99
CA GLU A 61 -15.42 0.20 19.54
C GLU A 61 -16.18 -0.69 18.54
N VAL A 62 -16.21 -0.30 17.27
CA VAL A 62 -17.02 -1.02 16.26
C VAL A 62 -16.29 -2.25 15.71
N LEU A 63 -14.98 -2.18 15.48
CA LEU A 63 -14.26 -3.24 14.77
C LEU A 63 -13.56 -4.26 15.67
N SER A 64 -13.16 -3.87 16.91
CA SER A 64 -12.43 -4.78 17.79
C SER A 64 -13.21 -6.05 18.19
N PRO A 65 -14.55 -6.04 18.34
CA PRO A 65 -15.28 -7.26 18.63
C PRO A 65 -15.22 -8.31 17.50
N THR A 66 -15.00 -7.86 16.26
CA THR A 66 -15.04 -8.72 15.08
C THR A 66 -13.64 -9.08 14.57
N PHE A 67 -12.69 -8.14 14.62
CA PHE A 67 -11.36 -8.30 14.02
C PHE A 67 -10.27 -8.36 15.08
N PRO A 68 -9.76 -9.55 15.45
CA PRO A 68 -8.65 -9.69 16.41
C PRO A 68 -7.33 -9.10 15.92
N LEU A 69 -7.19 -8.89 14.59
CA LEU A 69 -6.04 -8.26 13.96
C LEU A 69 -6.31 -6.77 13.62
N LEU A 70 -7.16 -6.10 14.40
CA LEU A 70 -7.40 -4.66 14.27
C LEU A 70 -6.20 -3.87 14.81
N ARG A 71 -5.86 -2.81 14.08
CA ARG A 71 -4.95 -1.76 14.52
C ARG A 71 -5.53 -0.39 14.18
N VAL A 72 -5.51 0.52 15.13
CA VAL A 72 -5.88 1.93 14.91
C VAL A 72 -4.62 2.76 15.07
N LEU A 73 -4.23 3.46 14.02
CA LEU A 73 -3.06 4.35 13.97
C LEU A 73 -3.57 5.78 13.91
N ARG A 74 -2.95 6.68 14.68
CA ARG A 74 -3.35 8.08 14.71
C ARG A 74 -2.21 8.99 14.31
N LEU A 75 -2.46 9.89 13.36
CA LEU A 75 -1.53 10.94 12.97
C LEU A 75 -1.74 12.17 13.84
N HIS A 76 -0.65 12.91 14.12
CA HIS A 76 -0.74 14.13 14.94
C HIS A 76 -1.57 15.23 14.28
N ASN A 77 -1.48 15.35 12.94
CA ASN A 77 -2.12 16.38 12.16
C ASN A 77 -2.74 15.80 10.90
N ASN A 78 -3.71 16.49 10.32
CA ASN A 78 -4.27 16.12 9.03
C ASN A 78 -3.21 16.28 7.93
N SER A 79 -2.68 15.16 7.47
CA SER A 79 -1.64 15.07 6.44
C SER A 79 -2.21 14.74 5.06
N GLY A 80 -3.45 14.27 5.00
CA GLY A 80 -4.15 13.91 3.78
C GLY A 80 -4.32 12.42 3.56
N LYS A 81 -5.29 12.06 2.72
CA LYS A 81 -5.68 10.67 2.45
C LYS A 81 -4.51 9.79 1.99
N GLY A 82 -3.67 10.30 1.08
CA GLY A 82 -2.49 9.58 0.58
C GLY A 82 -1.47 9.30 1.68
N ALA A 83 -1.23 10.28 2.58
CA ALA A 83 -0.35 10.11 3.73
C ALA A 83 -0.89 9.05 4.70
N ALA A 84 -2.19 9.10 5.02
CA ALA A 84 -2.82 8.10 5.89
C ALA A 84 -2.71 6.68 5.31
N ILE A 85 -2.97 6.50 4.00
CA ILE A 85 -2.82 5.18 3.36
C ILE A 85 -1.36 4.73 3.34
N ARG A 86 -0.41 5.63 3.13
CA ARG A 86 1.03 5.35 3.22
C ARG A 86 1.39 4.74 4.57
N VAL A 87 0.92 5.34 5.67
CA VAL A 87 1.16 4.84 7.03
C VAL A 87 0.53 3.46 7.24
N GLY A 88 -0.71 3.27 6.83
CA GLY A 88 -1.36 1.96 6.88
C GLY A 88 -0.63 0.90 6.04
N THR A 89 -0.14 1.27 4.85
CA THR A 89 0.65 0.38 3.99
C THR A 89 2.00 0.01 4.62
N ALA A 90 2.67 0.96 5.29
CA ALA A 90 3.91 0.69 6.02
C ALA A 90 3.68 -0.29 7.18
N ALA A 91 2.54 -0.22 7.82
CA ALA A 91 2.17 -1.08 8.93
C ALA A 91 1.59 -2.45 8.51
N ALA A 92 1.20 -2.62 7.25
CA ALA A 92 0.59 -3.85 6.73
C ALA A 92 1.49 -5.09 6.91
N THR A 93 0.91 -6.21 7.36
CA THR A 93 1.64 -7.47 7.59
C THR A 93 1.26 -8.58 6.62
N ALA A 94 0.11 -8.46 5.93
CA ALA A 94 -0.36 -9.44 4.97
C ALA A 94 0.34 -9.32 3.61
N PRO A 95 0.40 -10.40 2.80
CA PRO A 95 1.00 -10.38 1.46
C PRO A 95 0.24 -9.48 0.45
N VAL A 96 -1.04 -9.23 0.72
CA VAL A 96 -1.88 -8.31 -0.06
C VAL A 96 -2.35 -7.18 0.85
N VAL A 97 -2.17 -5.95 0.42
CA VAL A 97 -2.74 -4.77 1.06
C VAL A 97 -3.73 -4.10 0.13
N LEU A 98 -4.86 -3.70 0.66
CA LEU A 98 -5.83 -2.87 -0.06
C LEU A 98 -6.20 -1.66 0.79
N PHE A 99 -6.63 -0.60 0.15
CA PHE A 99 -7.30 0.48 0.83
C PHE A 99 -8.73 0.67 0.33
N MET A 100 -9.59 1.14 1.22
CA MET A 100 -10.97 1.50 0.91
C MET A 100 -11.40 2.73 1.70
N ASP A 101 -12.36 3.46 1.15
CA ASP A 101 -12.86 4.70 1.78
C ASP A 101 -13.67 4.41 3.04
N ALA A 102 -13.52 5.26 4.05
CA ALA A 102 -14.22 5.15 5.34
C ALA A 102 -15.74 5.31 5.23
N ASP A 103 -16.24 5.88 4.13
CA ASP A 103 -17.67 6.04 3.89
C ASP A 103 -18.36 4.76 3.40
N MET A 104 -17.58 3.70 3.13
CA MET A 104 -18.06 2.40 2.63
C MET A 104 -18.97 2.53 1.39
N SER A 105 -18.69 3.50 0.53
CA SER A 105 -19.36 3.62 -0.78
C SER A 105 -19.23 2.34 -1.62
N ILE A 106 -18.21 1.53 -1.35
CA ILE A 106 -18.06 0.14 -1.79
C ILE A 106 -18.07 -0.74 -0.53
N GLU A 107 -18.93 -1.75 -0.52
CA GLU A 107 -19.11 -2.61 0.64
C GLU A 107 -17.91 -3.56 0.85
N PRO A 108 -17.54 -3.86 2.09
CA PRO A 108 -16.50 -4.84 2.42
C PRO A 108 -16.73 -6.24 1.83
N SER A 109 -17.96 -6.61 1.53
CA SER A 109 -18.32 -7.86 0.83
C SER A 109 -17.67 -8.01 -0.56
N GLN A 110 -17.18 -6.92 -1.15
CA GLN A 110 -16.50 -6.93 -2.45
C GLN A 110 -14.97 -7.12 -2.34
N ILE A 111 -14.40 -7.09 -1.14
CA ILE A 111 -12.96 -7.29 -0.91
C ILE A 111 -12.43 -8.58 -1.54
N PRO A 112 -13.10 -9.75 -1.44
CA PRO A 112 -12.61 -10.98 -2.06
C PRO A 112 -12.46 -10.89 -3.57
N CYS A 113 -13.33 -10.16 -4.27
CA CYS A 113 -13.25 -9.95 -5.71
C CYS A 113 -11.97 -9.18 -6.08
N LEU A 114 -11.65 -8.11 -5.32
CA LEU A 114 -10.46 -7.31 -5.55
C LEU A 114 -9.18 -8.11 -5.23
N VAL A 115 -9.17 -8.85 -4.12
CA VAL A 115 -8.03 -9.71 -3.73
C VAL A 115 -7.79 -10.81 -4.77
N LYS A 116 -8.85 -11.42 -5.31
CA LYS A 116 -8.73 -12.43 -6.37
C LYS A 116 -8.08 -11.87 -7.64
N ALA A 117 -8.31 -10.60 -7.97
CA ALA A 117 -7.70 -9.95 -9.12
C ALA A 117 -6.17 -9.75 -8.97
N ILE A 118 -5.63 -9.77 -7.75
CA ILE A 118 -4.18 -9.78 -7.49
C ILE A 118 -3.51 -11.11 -7.89
N GLY A 119 -4.23 -12.18 -8.16
CA GLY A 119 -3.64 -13.42 -8.68
C GLY A 119 -2.81 -13.19 -9.95
N PRO A 120 -3.42 -12.73 -11.06
CA PRO A 120 -2.74 -12.43 -12.32
C PRO A 120 -2.10 -11.03 -12.34
N ALA A 121 -2.56 -10.08 -11.53
CA ALA A 121 -2.09 -8.69 -11.53
C ALA A 121 -1.21 -8.36 -10.32
N ASP A 122 -0.43 -7.29 -10.43
CA ASP A 122 0.35 -6.69 -9.34
C ASP A 122 -0.47 -5.68 -8.56
N VAL A 123 -1.36 -4.99 -9.28
CA VAL A 123 -2.28 -3.97 -8.78
C VAL A 123 -3.68 -4.29 -9.29
N ALA A 124 -4.68 -4.23 -8.43
CA ALA A 124 -6.09 -4.34 -8.82
C ALA A 124 -6.84 -3.08 -8.39
N ILE A 125 -7.63 -2.52 -9.30
CA ILE A 125 -8.40 -1.31 -9.04
C ILE A 125 -9.89 -1.56 -9.28
N GLY A 126 -10.72 -1.07 -8.36
CA GLY A 126 -12.14 -0.95 -8.61
C GLY A 126 -12.40 0.14 -9.65
N SER A 127 -13.30 -0.10 -10.57
CA SER A 127 -13.64 0.86 -11.63
C SER A 127 -15.15 1.02 -11.73
N ARG A 128 -15.63 2.25 -11.55
CA ARG A 128 -17.04 2.61 -11.72
C ARG A 128 -17.43 2.82 -13.19
N SER A 129 -16.43 2.79 -14.08
CA SER A 129 -16.61 3.02 -15.52
C SER A 129 -16.82 1.74 -16.33
N LEU A 130 -16.57 0.57 -15.76
CA LEU A 130 -16.82 -0.71 -16.44
C LEU A 130 -18.32 -0.94 -16.64
N ALA A 131 -18.67 -1.63 -17.71
CA ALA A 131 -20.07 -1.88 -18.09
C ALA A 131 -20.83 -2.70 -17.01
N GLU A 132 -20.12 -3.60 -16.34
CA GLU A 132 -20.66 -4.47 -15.29
C GLU A 132 -20.76 -3.77 -13.92
N SER A 133 -20.25 -2.54 -13.81
CA SER A 133 -20.31 -1.79 -12.54
C SER A 133 -21.70 -1.22 -12.30
N VAL A 134 -22.17 -1.37 -11.06
CA VAL A 134 -23.42 -0.80 -10.60
C VAL A 134 -23.13 0.48 -9.82
N VAL A 135 -23.51 1.64 -10.37
CA VAL A 135 -23.26 2.93 -9.76
C VAL A 135 -24.58 3.61 -9.41
N VAL A 136 -24.88 3.63 -8.12
CA VAL A 136 -26.07 4.30 -7.59
C VAL A 136 -25.67 5.69 -7.08
N THR A 137 -26.14 6.75 -7.76
CA THR A 137 -25.85 8.15 -7.38
C THR A 137 -27.08 9.01 -7.63
N ASN A 138 -27.28 9.97 -6.76
CA ASN A 138 -28.41 10.90 -6.82
C ASN A 138 -28.06 12.21 -7.63
N GLY A 139 -26.83 12.36 -8.09
CA GLY A 139 -26.35 13.62 -8.71
C GLY A 139 -25.80 13.47 -10.12
N VAL A 140 -26.52 14.01 -11.14
CA VAL A 140 -26.03 14.08 -12.53
C VAL A 140 -24.73 14.90 -12.63
N GLN A 141 -24.62 16.00 -11.87
CA GLN A 141 -23.45 16.88 -11.85
C GLN A 141 -22.16 16.14 -11.45
N ARG A 142 -22.22 15.25 -10.46
CA ARG A 142 -21.08 14.43 -10.03
C ARG A 142 -20.62 13.44 -11.10
N LYS A 143 -21.56 12.81 -11.81
CA LYS A 143 -21.22 11.93 -12.93
C LYS A 143 -20.46 12.69 -14.02
N VAL A 144 -20.91 13.89 -14.37
CA VAL A 144 -20.27 14.72 -15.39
C VAL A 144 -18.89 15.17 -14.93
N MET A 145 -18.75 15.68 -13.70
CA MET A 145 -17.46 16.12 -13.15
C MET A 145 -16.46 14.99 -13.04
N GLY A 146 -16.86 13.82 -12.53
CA GLY A 146 -15.98 12.66 -12.42
C GLY A 146 -15.50 12.19 -13.80
N ARG A 147 -16.39 12.12 -14.80
CA ARG A 147 -16.01 11.78 -16.18
C ARG A 147 -15.06 12.80 -16.80
N SER A 148 -15.33 14.10 -16.63
CA SER A 148 -14.49 15.18 -17.15
C SER A 148 -13.09 15.15 -16.52
N PHE A 149 -12.99 14.88 -15.23
CA PHE A 149 -11.71 14.74 -14.53
C PHE A 149 -10.94 13.50 -15.01
N ASN A 150 -11.59 12.34 -15.10
CA ASN A 150 -10.94 11.14 -15.64
C ASN A 150 -10.49 11.31 -17.09
N MET A 151 -11.26 12.03 -17.93
CA MET A 151 -10.85 12.36 -19.29
C MET A 151 -9.62 13.26 -19.30
N LEU A 152 -9.56 14.26 -18.41
CA LEU A 152 -8.39 15.14 -18.26
C LEU A 152 -7.16 14.32 -17.80
N VAL A 153 -7.32 13.45 -16.81
CA VAL A 153 -6.24 12.56 -16.35
C VAL A 153 -5.75 11.68 -17.50
N GLY A 154 -6.64 11.04 -18.25
CA GLY A 154 -6.30 10.24 -19.42
C GLY A 154 -5.49 11.01 -20.45
N ALA A 155 -5.92 12.23 -20.78
CA ALA A 155 -5.25 13.11 -21.75
C ALA A 155 -3.84 13.58 -21.28
N LEU A 156 -3.65 13.77 -19.97
CA LEU A 156 -2.38 14.27 -19.40
C LEU A 156 -1.38 13.16 -19.06
N THR A 157 -1.86 11.95 -18.79
CA THR A 157 -1.04 10.84 -18.25
C THR A 157 -1.01 9.62 -19.14
N ASP A 158 -1.74 9.63 -20.24
CA ASP A 158 -1.91 8.48 -21.14
C ASP A 158 -2.38 7.21 -20.40
N MET A 159 -3.28 7.39 -19.41
CA MET A 159 -3.85 6.30 -18.62
C MET A 159 -4.99 5.62 -19.41
N PRO A 160 -4.91 4.28 -19.59
CA PRO A 160 -5.96 3.55 -20.30
C PRO A 160 -7.19 3.24 -19.43
N PHE A 161 -7.17 3.67 -18.14
CA PHE A 161 -8.21 3.34 -17.16
C PHE A 161 -9.33 4.38 -17.17
N GLY A 162 -10.56 3.89 -17.18
CA GLY A 162 -11.74 4.76 -17.15
C GLY A 162 -12.04 5.35 -15.76
N ASP A 163 -11.48 4.81 -14.69
CA ASP A 163 -11.65 5.28 -13.32
C ASP A 163 -10.37 5.17 -12.50
N THR A 164 -9.59 6.23 -12.46
CA THR A 164 -8.33 6.30 -11.71
C THR A 164 -8.51 6.62 -10.23
N GLN A 165 -9.69 7.14 -9.84
CA GLN A 165 -9.94 7.68 -8.50
C GLN A 165 -10.88 6.86 -7.63
N CYS A 166 -11.23 5.65 -8.03
CA CYS A 166 -11.97 4.76 -7.17
C CYS A 166 -11.16 4.43 -5.91
N GLY A 167 -11.69 4.77 -4.73
CA GLY A 167 -11.02 4.54 -3.44
C GLY A 167 -11.03 3.07 -3.00
N PHE A 168 -10.89 2.13 -3.95
CA PHE A 168 -10.89 0.69 -3.71
C PHE A 168 -9.83 0.05 -4.59
N LYS A 169 -8.61 -0.10 -4.03
CA LYS A 169 -7.45 -0.60 -4.76
C LYS A 169 -6.67 -1.59 -3.90
N ALA A 170 -6.21 -2.66 -4.52
CA ALA A 170 -5.37 -3.68 -3.88
C ALA A 170 -4.02 -3.80 -4.59
N PHE A 171 -3.03 -4.25 -3.83
CA PHE A 171 -1.65 -4.37 -4.26
C PHE A 171 -1.01 -5.59 -3.61
N ARG A 172 -0.03 -6.17 -4.27
CA ARG A 172 0.94 -6.97 -3.54
C ARG A 172 1.68 -6.05 -2.57
N THR A 173 1.70 -6.37 -1.28
CA THR A 173 2.22 -5.48 -0.23
C THR A 173 3.64 -4.97 -0.50
N PRO A 174 4.60 -5.79 -0.98
CA PRO A 174 5.92 -5.29 -1.30
C PRO A 174 5.94 -4.23 -2.39
N LEU A 175 5.09 -4.36 -3.42
CA LEU A 175 4.96 -3.35 -4.48
C LEU A 175 4.26 -2.09 -3.98
N ALA A 176 3.22 -2.25 -3.16
CA ALA A 176 2.58 -1.11 -2.50
C ALA A 176 3.59 -0.28 -1.72
N ARG A 177 4.47 -0.91 -0.94
CA ARG A 177 5.52 -0.22 -0.18
C ARG A 177 6.45 0.59 -1.07
N ILE A 178 6.87 0.05 -2.23
CA ILE A 178 7.65 0.79 -3.22
C ILE A 178 6.87 2.00 -3.74
N LEU A 179 5.64 1.79 -4.19
CA LEU A 179 4.80 2.83 -4.76
C LEU A 179 4.53 3.97 -3.75
N PHE A 180 4.13 3.62 -2.53
CA PHE A 180 3.83 4.61 -1.49
C PHE A 180 5.07 5.31 -0.93
N HIS A 181 6.26 4.69 -1.00
CA HIS A 181 7.52 5.36 -0.68
C HIS A 181 7.86 6.44 -1.71
N LEU A 182 7.66 6.15 -2.99
CA LEU A 182 7.93 7.07 -4.08
C LEU A 182 6.86 8.18 -4.20
N LEU A 183 5.67 7.97 -3.65
CA LEU A 183 4.54 8.89 -3.75
C LEU A 183 4.88 10.26 -3.12
N THR A 184 4.56 11.33 -3.84
CA THR A 184 4.83 12.71 -3.42
C THR A 184 3.56 13.52 -3.19
N VAL A 185 2.43 13.09 -3.77
CA VAL A 185 1.12 13.71 -3.58
C VAL A 185 0.44 13.07 -2.37
N GLU A 186 0.16 13.86 -1.35
CA GLU A 186 -0.42 13.37 -0.09
C GLU A 186 -1.94 13.49 -0.03
N ARG A 187 -2.54 14.32 -0.91
CA ARG A 187 -3.98 14.59 -0.95
C ARG A 187 -4.67 13.78 -2.04
N PHE A 188 -5.81 14.25 -2.56
CA PHE A 188 -6.71 13.49 -3.44
C PHE A 188 -6.13 13.04 -4.78
N ALA A 189 -5.12 13.70 -5.34
CA ALA A 189 -4.52 13.30 -6.62
C ALA A 189 -3.47 12.18 -6.48
N PHE A 190 -3.20 11.66 -5.27
CA PHE A 190 -2.26 10.56 -5.04
C PHE A 190 -2.62 9.31 -5.84
N ASP A 191 -3.90 9.04 -6.04
CA ASP A 191 -4.40 7.91 -6.83
C ASP A 191 -3.86 7.92 -8.26
N VAL A 192 -3.77 9.10 -8.87
CA VAL A 192 -3.23 9.26 -10.23
C VAL A 192 -1.72 9.03 -10.24
N GLU A 193 -0.98 9.63 -9.29
CA GLU A 193 0.47 9.41 -9.17
C GLU A 193 0.80 7.94 -8.94
N LEU A 194 0.03 7.27 -8.08
CA LEU A 194 0.19 5.85 -7.77
C LEU A 194 0.11 4.97 -9.02
N LEU A 195 -0.91 5.20 -9.87
CA LEU A 195 -1.07 4.45 -11.11
C LEU A 195 -0.03 4.84 -12.17
N CYS A 196 0.38 6.12 -12.23
CA CYS A 196 1.50 6.54 -13.09
C CYS A 196 2.79 5.81 -12.71
N LEU A 197 3.11 5.73 -11.42
CA LEU A 197 4.28 5.01 -10.91
C LEU A 197 4.19 3.51 -11.23
N ALA A 198 3.04 2.88 -10.97
CA ALA A 198 2.83 1.46 -11.26
C ALA A 198 3.06 1.16 -12.77
N ARG A 199 2.50 1.98 -13.66
CA ARG A 199 2.75 1.82 -15.11
C ARG A 199 4.21 2.02 -15.51
N ARG A 200 4.89 3.03 -14.97
CA ARG A 200 6.31 3.29 -15.26
C ARG A 200 7.20 2.15 -14.77
N LEU A 201 6.84 1.52 -13.66
CA LEU A 201 7.48 0.31 -13.15
C LEU A 201 6.97 -0.97 -13.84
N ARG A 202 6.20 -0.83 -14.94
CA ARG A 202 5.67 -1.92 -15.77
C ARG A 202 4.91 -2.98 -14.98
N MET A 203 4.21 -2.55 -13.92
CA MET A 203 3.35 -3.43 -13.13
C MET A 203 2.07 -3.75 -13.90
N GLU A 204 1.60 -4.99 -13.78
CA GLU A 204 0.32 -5.42 -14.33
C GLU A 204 -0.83 -4.87 -13.49
N ILE A 205 -1.73 -4.10 -14.12
CA ILE A 205 -2.88 -3.46 -13.45
C ILE A 205 -4.16 -4.05 -14.00
N GLY A 206 -4.96 -4.67 -13.14
CA GLY A 206 -6.30 -5.20 -13.47
C GLY A 206 -7.41 -4.27 -12.96
N GLU A 207 -8.46 -4.07 -13.78
CA GLU A 207 -9.69 -3.40 -13.36
C GLU A 207 -10.77 -4.43 -12.99
N ILE A 208 -11.52 -4.17 -11.94
CA ILE A 208 -12.72 -4.94 -11.58
C ILE A 208 -13.96 -4.05 -11.53
N ALA A 209 -15.09 -4.60 -11.94
CA ALA A 209 -16.37 -3.95 -11.76
C ALA A 209 -16.76 -3.87 -10.26
N VAL A 210 -17.36 -2.76 -9.85
CA VAL A 210 -17.75 -2.51 -8.47
C VAL A 210 -19.23 -2.15 -8.34
N ARG A 211 -19.82 -2.49 -7.21
CA ARG A 211 -21.09 -1.92 -6.75
C ARG A 211 -20.77 -0.74 -5.85
N TRP A 212 -21.03 0.45 -6.36
CA TRP A 212 -20.76 1.70 -5.69
C TRP A 212 -22.05 2.45 -5.36
N HIS A 213 -22.19 2.86 -4.12
CA HIS A 213 -23.36 3.63 -3.65
C HIS A 213 -22.90 4.99 -3.15
N GLU A 214 -23.60 6.04 -3.55
CA GLU A 214 -23.32 7.38 -3.02
C GLU A 214 -23.77 7.46 -1.56
N VAL A 215 -22.81 7.65 -0.65
CA VAL A 215 -23.07 7.79 0.78
C VAL A 215 -22.89 9.24 1.19
N GLY A 216 -23.99 9.97 1.34
CA GLY A 216 -24.05 11.32 1.93
C GLY A 216 -23.23 12.41 1.21
N HIS A 217 -22.93 13.50 1.93
CA HIS A 217 -22.19 14.63 1.39
C HIS A 217 -20.69 14.34 1.30
N SER A 218 -20.12 14.40 0.09
CA SER A 218 -18.68 14.35 -0.13
C SER A 218 -17.99 15.54 0.55
N ARG A 219 -16.83 15.29 1.18
CA ARG A 219 -15.98 16.35 1.76
C ARG A 219 -15.12 17.08 0.73
N VAL A 220 -15.08 16.62 -0.51
CA VAL A 220 -14.36 17.29 -1.59
C VAL A 220 -15.04 18.63 -1.89
N ARG A 221 -14.33 19.74 -1.62
CA ARG A 221 -14.77 21.08 -1.99
C ARG A 221 -14.59 21.25 -3.49
N THR A 222 -15.71 21.21 -4.22
CA THR A 222 -15.78 20.96 -5.66
C THR A 222 -14.93 21.86 -6.56
N LEU A 223 -14.64 23.09 -6.22
CA LEU A 223 -13.87 24.01 -7.07
C LEU A 223 -12.40 24.13 -6.67
N THR A 224 -12.11 24.33 -5.39
CA THR A 224 -10.73 24.51 -4.90
C THR A 224 -9.93 23.22 -4.98
N ASP A 225 -10.56 22.09 -4.65
CA ASP A 225 -9.90 20.78 -4.69
C ASP A 225 -9.68 20.33 -6.15
N SER A 226 -10.61 20.64 -7.06
CA SER A 226 -10.45 20.32 -8.50
C SER A 226 -9.28 21.05 -9.15
N LEU A 227 -9.05 22.31 -8.80
CA LEU A 227 -7.91 23.09 -9.31
C LEU A 227 -6.58 22.56 -8.75
N SER A 228 -6.51 22.29 -7.45
CA SER A 228 -5.32 21.69 -6.84
C SER A 228 -5.02 20.32 -7.43
N MET A 229 -6.03 19.46 -7.59
CA MET A 229 -5.90 18.14 -8.21
C MET A 229 -5.39 18.23 -9.66
N THR A 230 -5.91 19.17 -10.45
CA THR A 230 -5.44 19.39 -11.83
C THR A 230 -3.97 19.80 -11.85
N ARG A 231 -3.55 20.70 -10.96
CA ARG A 231 -2.15 21.10 -10.82
C ARG A 231 -1.27 19.91 -10.42
N ASP A 232 -1.71 19.09 -9.46
CA ASP A 232 -0.98 17.91 -9.01
C ASP A 232 -0.84 16.89 -10.14
N VAL A 233 -1.90 16.64 -10.92
CA VAL A 233 -1.85 15.75 -12.09
C VAL A 233 -0.87 16.28 -13.15
N LEU A 234 -0.85 17.59 -13.42
CA LEU A 234 0.12 18.21 -14.34
C LEU A 234 1.56 18.04 -13.83
N ASN A 235 1.79 18.23 -12.54
CA ASN A 235 3.11 18.02 -11.92
C ASN A 235 3.55 16.56 -12.05
N VAL A 236 2.65 15.61 -11.74
CA VAL A 236 2.92 14.17 -11.86
C VAL A 236 3.21 13.76 -13.30
N SER A 237 2.44 14.26 -14.29
CA SER A 237 2.65 13.92 -15.70
C SER A 237 4.02 14.35 -16.24
N ARG A 238 4.55 15.47 -15.71
CA ARG A 238 5.85 16.04 -16.09
C ARG A 238 7.03 15.51 -15.26
N ARG A 239 6.75 14.85 -14.13
CA ARG A 239 7.79 14.36 -13.23
C ARG A 239 8.54 13.20 -13.85
N ARG A 240 9.87 13.21 -13.76
CA ARG A 240 10.76 12.18 -14.29
C ARG A 240 11.59 11.48 -13.23
N GLU A 241 11.68 12.07 -12.03
CA GLU A 241 12.50 11.56 -10.93
C GLU A 241 11.69 11.48 -9.64
N TRP A 242 12.00 10.47 -8.84
CA TRP A 242 11.45 10.23 -7.50
C TRP A 242 12.59 9.92 -6.52
N SER A 243 12.27 9.88 -5.22
CA SER A 243 13.23 9.58 -4.17
C SER A 243 13.86 8.18 -4.31
N SER A 244 15.00 7.98 -3.67
CA SER A 244 15.64 6.67 -3.56
C SER A 244 14.99 5.83 -2.44
N ILE A 245 15.10 4.50 -2.56
CA ILE A 245 14.60 3.55 -1.56
C ILE A 245 15.78 3.00 -0.75
N PRO A 246 15.72 3.00 0.60
CA PRO A 246 16.69 2.29 1.43
C PRO A 246 16.75 0.81 1.09
N ALA A 247 17.92 0.21 1.09
CA ALA A 247 18.11 -1.19 0.74
C ALA A 247 19.26 -1.83 1.53
N LEU A 248 19.21 -3.16 1.65
CA LEU A 248 20.29 -3.99 2.19
C LEU A 248 20.83 -4.89 1.09
N ALA A 249 22.08 -4.67 0.67
CA ALA A 249 22.79 -5.62 -0.16
C ALA A 249 23.27 -6.80 0.70
N VAL A 250 22.90 -8.01 0.28
CA VAL A 250 23.17 -9.24 1.04
C VAL A 250 24.10 -10.14 0.24
N GLU A 251 25.26 -10.41 0.80
CA GLU A 251 26.23 -11.32 0.21
C GLU A 251 26.41 -12.54 1.12
N PRO A 252 26.12 -13.77 0.67
CA PRO A 252 26.45 -14.97 1.38
C PRO A 252 27.98 -15.10 1.55
N ASP A 253 28.45 -15.61 2.69
CA ASP A 253 29.87 -15.90 2.90
C ASP A 253 30.39 -16.86 1.82
N ILE A 254 31.72 -16.78 1.55
CA ILE A 254 32.40 -17.53 0.49
C ILE A 254 32.12 -19.04 0.59
N HIS A 255 32.00 -19.56 1.80
CA HIS A 255 31.68 -20.98 2.06
C HIS A 255 30.23 -21.37 1.75
N GLU A 256 29.32 -20.39 1.67
CA GLU A 256 27.88 -20.56 1.42
C GLU A 256 27.48 -20.29 -0.06
N ARG A 257 28.40 -19.84 -0.91
CA ARG A 257 28.14 -19.52 -2.34
C ARG A 257 27.61 -20.68 -3.17
N ARG A 258 27.72 -21.93 -2.67
CA ARG A 258 27.16 -23.14 -3.30
C ARG A 258 25.68 -23.35 -2.98
N ARG A 259 25.11 -22.61 -2.02
CA ARG A 259 23.68 -22.67 -1.71
C ARG A 259 22.88 -21.93 -2.79
N SER A 260 21.71 -22.45 -3.15
CA SER A 260 20.87 -21.81 -4.13
C SER A 260 20.37 -20.44 -3.61
N SER A 261 20.33 -19.43 -4.48
CA SER A 261 19.81 -18.09 -4.12
C SER A 261 18.41 -18.14 -3.50
N SER A 262 17.57 -19.11 -3.90
CA SER A 262 16.24 -19.34 -3.34
C SER A 262 16.27 -19.67 -1.84
N ARG A 263 17.27 -20.41 -1.35
CA ARG A 263 17.40 -20.72 0.08
C ARG A 263 17.76 -19.46 0.88
N VAL A 264 18.72 -18.67 0.40
CA VAL A 264 19.13 -17.41 1.07
C VAL A 264 17.96 -16.44 1.10
N VAL A 265 17.25 -16.29 -0.01
CA VAL A 265 16.04 -15.46 -0.09
C VAL A 265 14.97 -15.94 0.90
N GLY A 266 14.73 -17.24 0.99
CA GLY A 266 13.77 -17.81 1.95
C GLY A 266 14.16 -17.56 3.41
N GLU A 267 15.43 -17.54 3.75
CA GLU A 267 15.92 -17.19 5.09
C GLU A 267 15.75 -15.70 5.38
N ILE A 268 16.04 -14.82 4.41
CA ILE A 268 15.80 -13.37 4.49
C ILE A 268 14.31 -13.08 4.69
N SER A 269 13.45 -13.67 3.87
CA SER A 269 12.00 -13.48 3.97
C SER A 269 11.43 -13.94 5.32
N ARG A 270 11.96 -15.04 5.88
CA ARG A 270 11.54 -15.49 7.21
C ARG A 270 12.00 -14.54 8.32
N ALA A 271 13.19 -13.94 8.18
CA ALA A 271 13.75 -13.04 9.19
C ALA A 271 13.09 -11.65 9.19
N LEU A 272 12.76 -11.13 8.01
CA LEU A 272 12.24 -9.76 7.85
C LEU A 272 10.72 -9.72 7.62
N GLY A 273 10.12 -10.85 7.30
CA GLY A 273 8.71 -10.93 6.91
C GLY A 273 8.50 -10.84 5.38
N PRO A 274 7.34 -11.30 4.89
CA PRO A 274 7.05 -11.45 3.46
C PRO A 274 6.70 -10.13 2.75
N THR A 275 6.68 -9.01 3.47
CA THR A 275 6.22 -7.72 2.96
C THR A 275 7.34 -6.85 2.39
N PHE A 276 8.60 -7.27 2.51
CA PHE A 276 9.74 -6.54 1.94
C PHE A 276 10.14 -7.10 0.58
N PRO A 277 10.28 -6.25 -0.46
CA PRO A 277 10.72 -6.70 -1.77
C PRO A 277 12.19 -7.14 -1.73
N ILE A 278 12.48 -8.27 -2.36
CA ILE A 278 13.86 -8.76 -2.53
C ILE A 278 14.14 -8.82 -4.02
N LEU A 279 15.07 -7.99 -4.50
CA LEU A 279 15.58 -8.04 -5.87
C LEU A 279 16.73 -9.03 -5.94
N VAL A 280 16.74 -9.87 -6.97
CA VAL A 280 17.87 -10.77 -7.25
C VAL A 280 18.39 -10.45 -8.63
N GLY A 281 19.57 -9.85 -8.69
CA GLY A 281 20.24 -9.53 -9.93
C GLY A 281 20.87 -10.75 -10.65
N PRO A 282 21.46 -10.56 -11.84
CA PRO A 282 22.13 -11.61 -12.61
C PRO A 282 23.28 -12.29 -11.85
N ASP A 283 23.94 -11.57 -10.94
CA ASP A 283 24.98 -12.09 -10.05
C ASP A 283 24.43 -12.95 -8.89
N ARG A 284 23.11 -13.15 -8.85
CA ARG A 284 22.36 -13.91 -7.82
C ARG A 284 22.51 -13.38 -6.40
N LYS A 285 22.95 -12.11 -6.21
CA LYS A 285 23.01 -11.49 -4.90
C LYS A 285 21.67 -10.85 -4.55
N PRO A 286 21.07 -11.17 -3.40
CA PRO A 286 19.84 -10.52 -2.97
C PRO A 286 20.08 -9.05 -2.58
N LEU A 287 19.19 -8.19 -3.01
CA LEU A 287 19.07 -6.80 -2.60
C LEU A 287 17.68 -6.61 -1.97
N VAL A 288 17.64 -6.46 -0.66
CA VAL A 288 16.39 -6.26 0.07
C VAL A 288 16.04 -4.79 0.03
N LEU A 289 14.94 -4.43 -0.59
CA LEU A 289 14.42 -3.06 -0.55
C LEU A 289 13.67 -2.84 0.76
N LEU A 290 13.90 -1.71 1.40
CA LEU A 290 13.27 -1.32 2.67
C LEU A 290 12.47 -0.02 2.49
N PRO A 291 11.48 0.00 1.58
CA PRO A 291 10.64 1.16 1.39
C PRO A 291 9.81 1.42 2.65
N LEU A 292 9.58 2.69 2.96
CA LEU A 292 8.85 3.16 4.14
C LEU A 292 9.52 2.81 5.49
N CYS A 293 10.80 2.43 5.49
CA CYS A 293 11.58 2.22 6.70
C CYS A 293 12.42 3.47 7.01
N ASN A 294 12.49 3.80 8.29
CA ASN A 294 13.43 4.80 8.78
C ASN A 294 14.83 4.18 9.02
N PRO A 295 15.89 4.95 9.25
CA PRO A 295 17.24 4.42 9.41
C PRO A 295 17.43 3.49 10.60
N ILE A 296 16.71 3.72 11.67
CA ILE A 296 16.79 2.85 12.86
C ILE A 296 16.26 1.47 12.47
N GLU A 297 15.12 1.41 11.80
CA GLU A 297 14.53 0.17 11.30
C GLU A 297 15.44 -0.53 10.28
N VAL A 298 16.06 0.24 9.35
CA VAL A 298 17.04 -0.29 8.39
C VAL A 298 18.21 -0.94 9.13
N HIS A 299 18.75 -0.26 10.16
CA HIS A 299 19.87 -0.77 10.97
C HIS A 299 19.47 -2.02 11.76
N GLU A 300 18.29 -2.03 12.37
CA GLU A 300 17.76 -3.21 13.08
C GLU A 300 17.58 -4.41 12.16
N MET A 301 17.02 -4.19 10.96
CA MET A 301 16.86 -5.24 9.97
C MET A 301 18.21 -5.77 9.47
N ALA A 302 19.19 -4.90 9.26
CA ALA A 302 20.56 -5.31 8.95
C ALA A 302 21.14 -6.17 10.09
N GLY A 303 20.91 -5.78 11.35
CA GLY A 303 21.29 -6.56 12.53
C GLY A 303 20.67 -7.95 12.53
N ARG A 304 19.37 -8.07 12.30
CA ARG A 304 18.66 -9.36 12.21
C ARG A 304 19.24 -10.27 11.12
N LEU A 305 19.57 -9.73 9.94
CA LEU A 305 20.17 -10.51 8.87
C LEU A 305 21.59 -10.99 9.20
N ARG A 306 22.40 -10.15 9.89
CA ARG A 306 23.76 -10.52 10.31
C ARG A 306 23.80 -11.67 11.35
N THR A 307 22.71 -11.84 12.11
CA THR A 307 22.61 -12.93 13.11
C THR A 307 22.10 -14.25 12.54
N LEU A 308 21.78 -14.31 11.27
CA LEU A 308 21.33 -15.56 10.64
C LEU A 308 22.46 -16.60 10.60
N PRO A 309 22.12 -17.92 10.71
CA PRO A 309 23.11 -18.99 10.67
C PRO A 309 23.94 -19.04 9.38
N THR A 310 23.41 -18.48 8.29
CA THR A 310 24.06 -18.40 6.96
C THR A 310 25.23 -17.45 6.86
N ARG A 311 25.60 -16.73 7.93
CA ARG A 311 26.70 -15.75 7.92
C ARG A 311 26.65 -14.82 6.71
N LEU A 312 25.69 -13.92 6.71
CA LEU A 312 25.49 -12.95 5.63
C LEU A 312 26.32 -11.68 5.88
N LYS A 313 27.05 -11.24 4.86
CA LYS A 313 27.59 -9.88 4.84
C LYS A 313 26.47 -8.96 4.37
N VAL A 314 26.06 -8.03 5.23
CA VAL A 314 24.95 -7.10 4.97
C VAL A 314 25.50 -5.68 4.92
N THR A 315 25.25 -4.99 3.82
CA THR A 315 25.66 -3.60 3.57
C THR A 315 24.44 -2.74 3.32
N GLU A 316 24.31 -1.65 4.05
CA GLU A 316 23.23 -0.67 3.87
C GLU A 316 23.49 0.15 2.59
N ARG A 317 22.44 0.35 1.79
CA ARG A 317 22.49 0.95 0.46
C ARG A 317 21.21 1.76 0.19
N SER A 318 21.16 2.43 -0.96
CA SER A 318 19.90 2.94 -1.52
C SER A 318 19.79 2.64 -3.00
N VAL A 319 18.57 2.55 -3.51
CA VAL A 319 18.25 2.28 -4.91
C VAL A 319 17.50 3.48 -5.46
N THR A 320 18.03 4.07 -6.53
CA THR A 320 17.37 5.21 -7.17
C THR A 320 16.15 4.77 -7.98
N TYR A 321 15.25 5.71 -8.26
CA TYR A 321 14.10 5.46 -9.12
C TYR A 321 14.52 4.97 -10.53
N ALA A 322 15.57 5.53 -11.10
CA ALA A 322 16.09 5.11 -12.41
C ALA A 322 16.49 3.62 -12.39
N GLN A 323 17.22 3.19 -11.37
CA GLN A 323 17.60 1.79 -11.18
C GLN A 323 16.40 0.85 -11.02
N LEU A 324 15.32 1.30 -10.37
CA LEU A 324 14.07 0.52 -10.29
C LEU A 324 13.39 0.38 -11.65
N VAL A 325 13.38 1.44 -12.45
CA VAL A 325 12.82 1.42 -13.81
C VAL A 325 13.64 0.51 -14.72
N ASP A 326 14.96 0.53 -14.61
CA ASP A 326 15.86 -0.34 -15.38
C ASP A 326 15.69 -1.82 -14.96
N ALA A 327 15.40 -2.07 -13.69
CA ALA A 327 15.13 -3.41 -13.16
C ALA A 327 13.75 -3.97 -13.54
N ALA A 328 12.83 -3.11 -14.00
CA ALA A 328 11.48 -3.53 -14.40
C ALA A 328 11.46 -4.16 -15.83
N PRO A 329 10.54 -5.09 -16.17
CA PRO A 329 9.46 -5.59 -15.33
C PRO A 329 9.96 -6.56 -14.26
N PHE A 330 9.34 -6.47 -13.09
CA PHE A 330 9.60 -7.39 -12.01
C PHE A 330 8.96 -8.75 -12.32
N ARG A 331 9.75 -9.83 -12.26
CA ARG A 331 9.25 -11.20 -12.40
C ARG A 331 9.15 -11.86 -11.02
N TRP A 332 8.00 -12.47 -10.77
CA TRP A 332 7.77 -13.24 -9.56
C TRP A 332 8.51 -14.58 -9.64
N ILE A 333 9.35 -14.86 -8.68
CA ILE A 333 9.89 -16.21 -8.48
C ILE A 333 9.13 -16.79 -7.29
N ASP A 334 8.28 -17.77 -7.54
CA ASP A 334 7.61 -18.55 -6.48
C ASP A 334 8.67 -19.23 -5.62
N GLY A 335 8.93 -18.65 -4.45
CA GLY A 335 9.62 -19.34 -3.37
C GLY A 335 8.58 -20.11 -2.57
N GLU A 336 8.82 -21.38 -2.32
CA GLU A 336 7.98 -22.18 -1.42
C GLU A 336 7.78 -21.41 -0.10
N ARG A 337 6.53 -20.95 0.14
CA ARG A 337 6.05 -20.18 1.30
C ARG A 337 6.46 -18.69 1.36
N GLY A 338 5.90 -17.87 0.48
CA GLY A 338 5.50 -16.51 0.87
C GLY A 338 6.57 -15.43 0.89
N GLY A 339 7.62 -15.51 0.11
CA GLY A 339 8.56 -14.40 -0.10
C GLY A 339 8.46 -13.85 -1.51
N LEU A 340 8.35 -12.53 -1.65
CA LEU A 340 8.42 -11.88 -2.94
C LEU A 340 9.86 -11.79 -3.39
N VAL A 341 10.23 -12.55 -4.39
CA VAL A 341 11.50 -12.40 -5.10
C VAL A 341 11.22 -11.71 -6.42
N ILE A 342 11.86 -10.56 -6.62
CA ILE A 342 11.81 -9.84 -7.87
C ILE A 342 13.13 -10.11 -8.58
N ALA A 343 13.10 -10.82 -9.72
CA ALA A 343 14.27 -11.00 -10.56
C ALA A 343 14.36 -9.84 -11.56
N SER A 344 15.56 -9.28 -11.71
CA SER A 344 15.89 -8.26 -12.69
C SER A 344 16.88 -8.82 -13.69
N ASP A 345 16.70 -8.53 -14.98
CA ASP A 345 17.63 -8.88 -16.04
C ASP A 345 18.78 -7.86 -16.20
N SER A 346 18.77 -6.75 -15.44
CA SER A 346 19.71 -5.62 -15.54
C SER A 346 20.62 -5.48 -14.32
N ASN A 347 21.83 -4.90 -14.53
CA ASN A 347 22.76 -4.57 -13.46
C ASN A 347 22.26 -3.37 -12.65
N VAL A 348 22.04 -3.55 -11.35
CA VAL A 348 21.66 -2.48 -10.43
C VAL A 348 22.88 -1.97 -9.66
N GLU A 349 23.32 -0.75 -9.93
CA GLU A 349 24.36 -0.04 -9.16
C GLU A 349 23.74 0.80 -8.04
N VAL A 350 24.42 0.95 -6.89
CA VAL A 350 23.76 1.39 -5.65
C VAL A 350 24.50 2.55 -4.97
N MET A 351 23.78 3.62 -4.58
CA MET A 351 24.32 4.81 -3.88
C MET A 351 23.71 4.99 -2.46
N THR A 352 24.40 5.70 -1.56
CA THR A 352 24.03 5.89 -0.13
C THR A 352 23.46 7.28 0.15
N TYR A 353 22.40 7.39 0.98
CA TYR A 353 21.89 8.68 1.52
C TYR A 353 21.20 8.57 2.91
N PRO A 354 21.08 9.66 3.67
CA PRO A 354 20.54 9.70 5.04
C PRO A 354 19.05 10.10 5.15
N PRO A 355 18.45 10.03 6.34
CA PRO A 355 16.99 9.93 6.57
C PRO A 355 16.32 11.15 7.23
N VAL A 356 14.98 11.13 7.36
CA VAL A 356 14.11 12.13 8.02
C VAL A 356 12.81 11.52 8.64
N GLY A 357 12.33 11.87 9.84
CA GLY A 357 11.41 11.32 10.86
C GLY A 357 9.87 11.47 10.87
N GLY A 358 8.93 11.16 11.55
CA GLY A 358 8.27 10.63 12.67
C GLY A 358 6.73 10.40 12.76
N TRP A 359 6.23 9.29 13.39
CA TRP A 359 4.80 8.93 13.60
C TRP A 359 4.55 8.17 14.92
N GLU A 360 3.30 8.24 15.48
CA GLU A 360 2.90 7.48 16.68
C GLU A 360 1.86 6.39 16.37
N SER A 361 1.93 5.25 17.06
CA SER A 361 0.90 4.21 17.08
C SER A 361 0.30 4.08 18.49
N VAL A 362 -1.03 3.91 18.55
CA VAL A 362 -1.76 3.59 19.79
C VAL A 362 -2.09 2.11 19.78
N ARG A 363 -1.73 1.37 20.83
CA ARG A 363 -2.14 -0.03 21.01
C ARG A 363 -3.38 -0.10 21.88
N ALA A 364 -4.17 -1.14 21.72
CA ALA A 364 -5.36 -1.43 22.51
C ALA A 364 -5.09 -1.54 24.04
N ASP A 365 -3.83 -1.68 24.46
CA ASP A 365 -3.40 -1.70 25.86
C ASP A 365 -3.10 -0.31 26.45
N GLY A 366 -3.35 0.75 25.69
CA GLY A 366 -3.16 2.15 26.13
C GLY A 366 -1.69 2.62 26.17
N ARG A 367 -0.73 1.85 25.64
CA ARG A 367 0.67 2.28 25.56
C ARG A 367 0.93 2.95 24.21
N GLN A 368 1.35 4.21 24.28
CA GLN A 368 1.81 4.98 23.11
C GLN A 368 3.21 4.50 22.71
N GLN A 369 3.39 4.21 21.44
CA GLN A 369 4.70 3.95 20.87
C GLN A 369 4.91 4.93 19.71
N GLU A 370 5.88 5.80 19.86
CA GLU A 370 6.31 6.75 18.82
C GLU A 370 6.96 5.99 17.66
N ILE A 371 6.35 6.06 16.49
CA ILE A 371 6.96 5.61 15.24
C ILE A 371 7.39 6.86 14.50
N GLN A 372 8.68 7.13 14.47
CA GLN A 372 9.24 8.27 13.75
C GLN A 372 9.47 7.89 12.28
N LEU A 373 8.74 8.49 11.33
CA LEU A 373 9.00 8.47 9.90
C LEU A 373 9.35 9.88 9.43
N SER A 374 10.33 10.02 8.59
CA SER A 374 10.81 11.31 8.10
C SER A 374 10.03 11.82 6.89
N ALA A 375 9.81 13.13 6.86
CA ALA A 375 9.19 13.84 5.74
C ALA A 375 10.07 13.82 4.47
#